data_61aa85f152d3a1465cf09072c57af10e
#
_entry.id   61aa85f152d3a1465cf09072c57af10e
#
_cell.length_a   1.000
_cell.length_b   1.000
_cell.length_c   1.000
_cell.angle_alpha   90.00
_cell.angle_beta   90.00
_cell.angle_gamma   90.00
#
_symmetry.space_group_name_H-M   'P 1'
#
loop_
_entity.id
_entity.type
_entity.pdbx_description
1 polymer ?
#
loop_
_entity_poly.entity_id
_entity_poly.type
_entity_poly.pdbx_seq_one_letter_code
_entity_poly.pdbx_strand_id
1 'polypeptide(L)'
;VQSVIYAKTMHVLDKDVDVAVISTNADVRRNAVEELLKHVSVQFMILEKVAFQSVEDFQTVIELLDKNKIKAWINCTRRMCPAFRKMRGELTKHEYIDFRLEGDNWGMASNTIHMLDLFAFLTDETQFSIDTSGIDNKVYQSNKNGFIELGGVLSATTSRGDHLTLIDSREASRRALFEISSENHCYTIFQSKGKIVSKHKESEWAALEQRYVILNQ
;
A
#
# COMPACT_ATOMS: atom_id res chain seq x y z
N VAL A 1 -23.91 -23.11 -1.24
CA VAL A 1 -22.74 -22.54 -1.95
C VAL A 1 -23.28 -21.71 -3.11
N GLN A 2 -23.09 -20.41 -3.09
CA GLN A 2 -23.43 -19.55 -4.24
C GLN A 2 -22.57 -19.98 -5.45
N SER A 3 -23.20 -20.09 -6.61
CA SER A 3 -22.51 -20.47 -7.84
C SER A 3 -21.56 -19.35 -8.29
N VAL A 4 -20.34 -19.71 -8.68
CA VAL A 4 -19.42 -18.77 -9.34
C VAL A 4 -19.74 -18.76 -10.84
N ILE A 5 -19.97 -17.59 -11.39
CA ILE A 5 -20.23 -17.39 -12.82
C ILE A 5 -18.99 -16.77 -13.45
N TYR A 6 -18.48 -17.39 -14.51
CA TYR A 6 -17.38 -16.84 -15.31
C TYR A 6 -17.95 -16.19 -16.58
N ALA A 7 -17.67 -14.91 -16.75
CA ALA A 7 -18.12 -14.14 -17.90
C ALA A 7 -16.93 -13.63 -18.71
N LYS A 8 -17.01 -13.71 -20.03
CA LYS A 8 -15.98 -13.15 -20.94
C LYS A 8 -16.17 -11.66 -21.22
N THR A 9 -17.37 -11.15 -20.98
CA THR A 9 -17.73 -9.75 -21.27
C THR A 9 -18.60 -9.21 -20.14
N MET A 10 -18.60 -7.89 -19.96
CA MET A 10 -19.41 -7.22 -18.92
C MET A 10 -20.91 -7.16 -19.27
N HIS A 11 -21.30 -7.38 -20.53
CA HIS A 11 -22.70 -7.35 -20.97
C HIS A 11 -23.60 -8.42 -20.34
N VAL A 12 -23.02 -9.45 -19.75
CA VAL A 12 -23.77 -10.56 -19.12
C VAL A 12 -23.88 -10.38 -17.61
N LEU A 13 -23.34 -9.30 -17.05
CA LEU A 13 -23.45 -9.01 -15.63
C LEU A 13 -24.87 -8.54 -15.28
N ASP A 14 -25.28 -8.83 -14.05
CA ASP A 14 -26.50 -8.26 -13.50
C ASP A 14 -26.39 -6.72 -13.46
N LYS A 15 -27.53 -6.04 -13.59
CA LYS A 15 -27.57 -4.57 -13.65
C LYS A 15 -27.11 -3.90 -12.34
N ASP A 16 -27.27 -4.58 -11.21
CA ASP A 16 -26.92 -4.09 -9.89
C ASP A 16 -25.86 -4.98 -9.28
N VAL A 17 -24.72 -4.39 -8.90
CA VAL A 17 -23.59 -5.05 -8.30
C VAL A 17 -23.28 -4.39 -6.96
N ASP A 18 -23.36 -5.15 -5.86
CA ASP A 18 -23.04 -4.63 -4.53
C ASP A 18 -21.57 -4.22 -4.42
N VAL A 19 -20.65 -5.09 -4.84
CA VAL A 19 -19.21 -4.86 -4.75
C VAL A 19 -18.51 -5.25 -6.04
N ALA A 20 -17.77 -4.33 -6.63
CA ALA A 20 -16.87 -4.59 -7.75
C ALA A 20 -15.41 -4.54 -7.29
N VAL A 21 -14.62 -5.56 -7.59
CA VAL A 21 -13.18 -5.59 -7.36
C VAL A 21 -12.45 -5.48 -8.69
N ILE A 22 -11.73 -4.37 -8.91
CA ILE A 22 -11.01 -4.12 -10.16
C ILE A 22 -9.55 -4.45 -9.98
N SER A 23 -9.15 -5.65 -10.37
CA SER A 23 -7.80 -6.20 -10.21
C SER A 23 -6.95 -6.20 -11.49
N THR A 24 -7.36 -5.45 -12.50
CA THR A 24 -6.57 -5.24 -13.72
C THR A 24 -5.26 -4.51 -13.43
N ASN A 25 -4.34 -4.46 -14.39
CA ASN A 25 -3.16 -3.62 -14.31
C ASN A 25 -3.54 -2.13 -14.28
N ALA A 26 -2.68 -1.29 -13.73
CA ALA A 26 -2.94 0.14 -13.54
C ALA A 26 -3.10 0.90 -14.88
N ASP A 27 -2.37 0.49 -15.91
CA ASP A 27 -2.41 1.06 -17.27
C ASP A 27 -3.75 0.93 -17.99
N VAL A 28 -4.53 -0.10 -17.66
CA VAL A 28 -5.85 -0.36 -18.28
C VAL A 28 -7.02 -0.21 -17.32
N ARG A 29 -6.75 0.09 -16.04
CA ARG A 29 -7.78 0.08 -14.99
C ARG A 29 -8.82 1.17 -15.17
N ARG A 30 -8.42 2.38 -15.57
CA ARG A 30 -9.37 3.45 -15.88
C ARG A 30 -10.41 2.97 -16.91
N ASN A 31 -9.95 2.43 -18.02
CA ASN A 31 -10.84 1.91 -19.07
C ASN A 31 -11.75 0.80 -18.55
N ALA A 32 -11.23 -0.09 -17.68
CA ALA A 32 -12.02 -1.16 -17.09
C ALA A 32 -13.13 -0.60 -16.17
N VAL A 33 -12.86 0.45 -15.39
CA VAL A 33 -13.87 1.12 -14.55
C VAL A 33 -14.91 1.81 -15.42
N GLU A 34 -14.48 2.59 -16.41
CA GLU A 34 -15.38 3.30 -17.32
C GLU A 34 -16.30 2.33 -18.08
N GLU A 35 -15.73 1.20 -18.55
CA GLU A 35 -16.51 0.18 -19.27
C GLU A 35 -17.51 -0.52 -18.34
N LEU A 36 -17.09 -0.92 -17.14
CA LEU A 36 -17.98 -1.54 -16.17
C LEU A 36 -19.21 -0.67 -15.89
N LEU A 37 -19.01 0.62 -15.64
CA LEU A 37 -20.08 1.54 -15.26
C LEU A 37 -21.02 1.93 -16.41
N LYS A 38 -20.70 1.54 -17.66
CA LYS A 38 -21.68 1.63 -18.77
C LYS A 38 -22.74 0.53 -18.73
N HIS A 39 -22.43 -0.59 -18.07
CA HIS A 39 -23.28 -1.78 -18.12
C HIS A 39 -24.00 -2.05 -16.79
N VAL A 40 -23.37 -1.70 -15.65
CA VAL A 40 -23.91 -2.01 -14.33
C VAL A 40 -23.84 -0.82 -13.39
N SER A 41 -24.76 -0.76 -12.44
CA SER A 41 -24.62 0.09 -11.25
C SER A 41 -23.82 -0.65 -10.18
N VAL A 42 -22.93 0.07 -9.52
CA VAL A 42 -22.06 -0.48 -8.48
C VAL A 42 -22.22 0.34 -7.20
N GLN A 43 -22.38 -0.32 -6.06
CA GLN A 43 -22.48 0.37 -4.77
C GLN A 43 -21.11 0.63 -4.14
N PHE A 44 -20.24 -0.38 -4.16
CA PHE A 44 -18.90 -0.32 -3.58
C PHE A 44 -17.84 -0.80 -4.57
N MET A 45 -16.69 -0.14 -4.60
CA MET A 45 -15.61 -0.52 -5.50
C MET A 45 -14.28 -0.67 -4.75
N ILE A 46 -13.54 -1.72 -5.03
CA ILE A 46 -12.17 -1.95 -4.55
C ILE A 46 -11.25 -1.94 -5.76
N LEU A 47 -10.28 -1.02 -5.75
CA LEU A 47 -9.29 -0.87 -6.81
C LEU A 47 -7.96 -1.46 -6.34
N GLU A 48 -7.31 -2.29 -7.16
CA GLU A 48 -5.96 -2.73 -6.87
C GLU A 48 -4.96 -1.56 -6.90
N LYS A 49 -3.91 -1.69 -6.09
CA LYS A 49 -2.78 -0.75 -6.07
C LYS A 49 -1.83 -1.06 -7.27
N VAL A 50 -1.09 -0.16 -7.80
CA VAL A 50 -1.25 1.29 -7.83
C VAL A 50 -2.53 1.56 -8.60
N ALA A 51 -3.41 2.40 -8.09
CA ALA A 51 -4.74 2.50 -8.69
C ALA A 51 -4.65 2.97 -10.15
N PHE A 52 -3.90 4.03 -10.43
CA PHE A 52 -3.70 4.58 -11.77
C PHE A 52 -2.26 5.07 -11.94
N GLN A 53 -1.85 5.30 -13.20
CA GLN A 53 -0.49 5.73 -13.53
C GLN A 53 -0.35 7.26 -13.70
N SER A 54 -1.45 7.99 -13.76
CA SER A 54 -1.43 9.44 -13.92
C SER A 54 -2.40 10.14 -12.97
N VAL A 55 -2.12 11.39 -12.63
CA VAL A 55 -3.02 12.24 -11.83
C VAL A 55 -4.34 12.47 -12.55
N GLU A 56 -4.31 12.59 -13.89
CA GLU A 56 -5.49 12.77 -14.72
C GLU A 56 -6.45 11.57 -14.61
N ASP A 57 -5.92 10.34 -14.62
CA ASP A 57 -6.73 9.13 -14.44
C ASP A 57 -7.39 9.08 -13.05
N PHE A 58 -6.65 9.50 -12.00
CA PHE A 58 -7.22 9.64 -10.66
C PHE A 58 -8.39 10.63 -10.66
N GLN A 59 -8.21 11.83 -11.21
CA GLN A 59 -9.23 12.86 -11.25
C GLN A 59 -10.48 12.41 -12.00
N THR A 60 -10.28 11.85 -13.20
CA THR A 60 -11.37 11.34 -14.04
C THR A 60 -12.18 10.26 -13.32
N VAL A 61 -11.50 9.31 -12.67
CA VAL A 61 -12.21 8.22 -11.98
C VAL A 61 -12.89 8.72 -10.71
N ILE A 62 -12.30 9.65 -9.95
CA ILE A 62 -12.94 10.26 -8.77
C ILE A 62 -14.25 10.94 -9.20
N GLU A 63 -14.24 11.77 -10.24
CA GLU A 63 -15.45 12.43 -10.76
C GLU A 63 -16.52 11.42 -11.19
N LEU A 64 -16.09 10.31 -11.82
CA LEU A 64 -17.00 9.26 -12.25
C LEU A 64 -17.63 8.52 -11.05
N LEU A 65 -16.84 8.22 -10.02
CA LEU A 65 -17.31 7.58 -8.80
C LEU A 65 -18.29 8.49 -8.04
N ASP A 66 -17.96 9.76 -7.89
CA ASP A 66 -18.81 10.76 -7.22
C ASP A 66 -20.15 10.94 -7.96
N LYS A 67 -20.12 11.08 -9.28
CA LYS A 67 -21.32 11.18 -10.13
C LYS A 67 -22.26 9.99 -9.94
N ASN A 68 -21.70 8.80 -9.79
CA ASN A 68 -22.46 7.55 -9.60
C ASN A 68 -22.69 7.21 -8.12
N LYS A 69 -22.24 8.05 -7.18
CA LYS A 69 -22.34 7.84 -5.72
C LYS A 69 -21.72 6.54 -5.23
N ILE A 70 -20.62 6.11 -5.86
CA ILE A 70 -19.90 4.88 -5.55
C ILE A 70 -18.86 5.15 -4.47
N LYS A 71 -18.88 4.36 -3.40
CA LYS A 71 -17.80 4.39 -2.40
C LYS A 71 -16.68 3.46 -2.84
N ALA A 72 -15.47 4.00 -2.96
CA ALA A 72 -14.33 3.23 -3.45
C ALA A 72 -13.15 3.26 -2.46
N TRP A 73 -12.36 2.18 -2.48
CA TRP A 73 -11.13 2.03 -1.72
C TRP A 73 -10.02 1.47 -2.61
N ILE A 74 -8.80 1.94 -2.36
CA ILE A 74 -7.60 1.31 -2.93
C ILE A 74 -7.18 0.16 -2.00
N ASN A 75 -6.83 -0.99 -2.57
CA ASN A 75 -6.49 -2.21 -1.83
C ASN A 75 -5.11 -2.12 -1.15
N CYS A 76 -4.98 -1.23 -0.16
CA CYS A 76 -3.83 -1.12 0.73
C CYS A 76 -4.10 -1.90 2.03
N THR A 77 -3.96 -3.22 1.97
CA THR A 77 -4.45 -4.14 3.01
C THR A 77 -3.66 -4.12 4.32
N ARG A 78 -2.45 -3.53 4.37
CA ARG A 78 -1.60 -3.53 5.58
C ARG A 78 -2.30 -2.91 6.78
N ARG A 79 -3.03 -1.82 6.60
CA ARG A 79 -3.83 -1.18 7.66
C ARG A 79 -4.93 -2.06 8.25
N MET A 80 -5.34 -3.11 7.53
CA MET A 80 -6.34 -4.08 8.00
C MET A 80 -5.71 -5.20 8.83
N CYS A 81 -4.39 -5.37 8.78
CA CYS A 81 -3.68 -6.37 9.55
C CYS A 81 -3.78 -6.09 11.06
N PRO A 82 -4.21 -7.05 11.88
CA PRO A 82 -4.36 -6.87 13.32
C PRO A 82 -3.09 -6.36 14.01
N ALA A 83 -1.92 -6.81 13.58
CA ALA A 83 -0.65 -6.38 14.14
C ALA A 83 -0.41 -4.87 13.95
N PHE A 84 -0.67 -4.31 12.76
CA PHE A 84 -0.52 -2.86 12.54
C PHE A 84 -1.62 -2.03 13.23
N ARG A 85 -2.82 -2.60 13.39
CA ARG A 85 -3.85 -1.97 14.22
C ARG A 85 -3.45 -1.91 15.69
N LYS A 86 -2.83 -2.96 16.19
CA LYS A 86 -2.28 -2.99 17.55
C LYS A 86 -1.16 -1.95 17.69
N MET A 87 -0.19 -1.91 16.77
CA MET A 87 0.86 -0.88 16.77
C MET A 87 0.28 0.54 16.81
N ARG A 88 -0.71 0.84 15.96
CA ARG A 88 -1.37 2.15 15.97
C ARG A 88 -1.98 2.50 17.33
N GLY A 89 -2.51 1.51 18.05
CA GLY A 89 -3.06 1.72 19.41
C GLY A 89 -1.97 1.92 20.46
N GLU A 90 -0.78 1.39 20.26
CA GLU A 90 0.37 1.49 21.15
C GLU A 90 1.19 2.76 20.90
N LEU A 91 1.31 3.20 19.63
CA LEU A 91 1.98 4.43 19.23
C LEU A 91 1.11 5.63 19.64
N THR A 92 1.61 6.43 20.54
CA THR A 92 0.86 7.59 21.03
C THR A 92 0.93 8.75 20.04
N LYS A 93 -0.10 9.61 20.02
CA LYS A 93 -0.15 10.80 19.15
C LYS A 93 0.91 11.86 19.50
N HIS A 94 1.61 11.70 20.60
CA HIS A 94 2.62 12.65 21.09
C HIS A 94 4.05 12.23 20.76
N GLU A 95 4.25 11.01 20.26
CA GLU A 95 5.56 10.48 19.90
C GLU A 95 5.77 10.60 18.39
N TYR A 96 6.98 11.02 18.00
CA TYR A 96 7.37 10.95 16.59
C TYR A 96 7.61 9.51 16.19
N ILE A 97 7.19 9.19 14.99
CA ILE A 97 7.37 7.87 14.40
C ILE A 97 8.50 7.93 13.36
N ASP A 98 9.48 7.08 13.53
CA ASP A 98 10.47 6.77 12.49
C ASP A 98 10.15 5.42 11.87
N PHE A 99 9.88 5.43 10.57
CA PHE A 99 9.51 4.28 9.78
C PHE A 99 10.58 4.03 8.73
N ARG A 100 11.28 2.91 8.80
CA ARG A 100 12.37 2.56 7.90
C ARG A 100 12.14 1.22 7.23
N LEU A 101 12.17 1.20 5.90
CA LEU A 101 12.28 -0.02 5.11
C LEU A 101 13.55 0.05 4.27
N GLU A 102 14.46 -0.88 4.48
CA GLU A 102 15.70 -1.01 3.72
C GLU A 102 15.82 -2.44 3.20
N GLY A 103 16.15 -2.59 1.94
CA GLY A 103 16.35 -3.91 1.33
C GLY A 103 16.72 -3.81 -0.12
N ASP A 104 16.83 -4.97 -0.76
CA ASP A 104 17.22 -5.06 -2.16
C ASP A 104 16.07 -5.63 -2.98
N ASN A 105 15.81 -5.00 -4.13
CA ASN A 105 14.83 -5.50 -5.10
C ASN A 105 13.42 -5.78 -4.51
N TRP A 106 13.00 -5.00 -3.50
CA TRP A 106 11.67 -5.15 -2.92
C TRP A 106 10.56 -4.47 -3.74
N GLY A 107 10.94 -3.85 -4.87
CA GLY A 107 10.02 -3.24 -5.81
C GLY A 107 9.54 -1.85 -5.36
N MET A 108 10.47 -0.89 -5.24
CA MET A 108 10.19 0.46 -4.79
C MET A 108 9.06 1.11 -5.59
N ALA A 109 9.09 1.09 -6.94
CA ALA A 109 8.05 1.73 -7.75
C ALA A 109 6.66 1.12 -7.52
N SER A 110 6.59 -0.19 -7.35
CA SER A 110 5.31 -0.90 -7.24
C SER A 110 4.77 -0.99 -5.81
N ASN A 111 5.60 -0.89 -4.77
CA ASN A 111 5.21 -1.14 -3.38
C ASN A 111 5.32 0.07 -2.45
N THR A 112 5.90 1.18 -2.87
CA THR A 112 5.98 2.41 -2.05
C THR A 112 4.62 2.86 -1.55
N ILE A 113 3.57 2.74 -2.36
CA ILE A 113 2.20 3.12 -1.95
C ILE A 113 1.72 2.35 -0.71
N HIS A 114 2.12 1.09 -0.53
CA HIS A 114 1.78 0.34 0.67
C HIS A 114 2.49 0.86 1.93
N MET A 115 3.70 1.41 1.76
CA MET A 115 4.47 1.97 2.86
C MET A 115 3.94 3.35 3.24
N LEU A 116 3.64 4.18 2.24
CA LEU A 116 3.01 5.48 2.44
C LEU A 116 1.63 5.34 3.10
N ASP A 117 0.82 4.39 2.65
CA ASP A 117 -0.48 4.11 3.25
C ASP A 117 -0.37 3.64 4.71
N LEU A 118 0.59 2.76 5.00
CA LEU A 118 0.82 2.30 6.36
C LEU A 118 1.38 3.41 7.26
N PHE A 119 2.29 4.24 6.74
CA PHE A 119 2.83 5.39 7.44
C PHE A 119 1.71 6.38 7.79
N ALA A 120 0.87 6.75 6.83
CA ALA A 120 -0.31 7.58 7.07
C ALA A 120 -1.27 6.97 8.12
N PHE A 121 -1.44 5.64 8.08
CA PHE A 121 -2.29 4.95 9.05
C PHE A 121 -1.72 4.96 10.47
N LEU A 122 -0.41 4.82 10.64
CA LEU A 122 0.24 4.78 11.95
C LEU A 122 0.39 6.17 12.55
N THR A 123 0.70 7.17 11.72
CA THR A 123 0.86 8.57 12.16
C THR A 123 -0.47 9.30 12.35
N ASP A 124 -1.57 8.77 11.79
CA ASP A 124 -2.87 9.46 11.67
C ASP A 124 -2.79 10.76 10.85
N GLU A 125 -1.79 10.87 9.98
CA GLU A 125 -1.53 12.02 9.10
C GLU A 125 -1.69 11.61 7.64
N THR A 126 -2.35 12.45 6.85
CA THR A 126 -2.57 12.20 5.41
C THR A 126 -1.82 13.18 4.51
N GLN A 127 -1.23 14.22 5.11
CA GLN A 127 -0.42 15.21 4.40
C GLN A 127 1.02 15.12 4.86
N PHE A 128 1.92 14.89 3.93
CA PHE A 128 3.36 14.84 4.16
C PHE A 128 4.11 15.27 2.89
N SER A 129 5.28 15.86 3.09
CA SER A 129 6.21 16.17 2.00
C SER A 129 6.98 14.91 1.63
N ILE A 130 7.15 14.67 0.33
CA ILE A 130 7.93 13.54 -0.19
C ILE A 130 9.20 14.10 -0.83
N ASP A 131 10.35 13.56 -0.44
CA ASP A 131 11.64 13.83 -1.06
C ASP A 131 12.06 12.63 -1.91
N THR A 132 12.23 12.86 -3.19
CA THR A 132 12.66 11.89 -4.19
C THR A 132 14.08 12.14 -4.70
N SER A 133 14.79 13.09 -4.14
CA SER A 133 16.15 13.49 -4.59
C SER A 133 17.18 12.36 -4.46
N GLY A 134 16.92 11.39 -3.58
CA GLY A 134 17.75 10.20 -3.40
C GLY A 134 17.40 9.02 -4.30
N ILE A 135 16.41 9.14 -5.17
CA ILE A 135 16.09 8.09 -6.15
C ILE A 135 17.17 8.03 -7.22
N ASP A 136 17.58 6.84 -7.62
CA ASP A 136 18.57 6.63 -8.66
C ASP A 136 18.15 7.29 -9.97
N ASN A 137 19.11 7.89 -10.69
CA ASN A 137 18.90 8.39 -12.05
C ASN A 137 18.73 7.27 -13.10
N LYS A 138 18.62 6.03 -12.66
CA LYS A 138 18.52 4.85 -13.49
C LYS A 138 17.19 4.13 -13.20
N VAL A 139 16.51 3.74 -14.26
CA VAL A 139 15.36 2.84 -14.18
C VAL A 139 15.80 1.40 -14.32
N TYR A 140 15.12 0.51 -13.64
CA TYR A 140 15.39 -0.92 -13.62
C TYR A 140 14.23 -1.69 -14.26
N GLN A 141 14.56 -2.82 -14.87
CA GLN A 141 13.53 -3.70 -15.43
C GLN A 141 12.72 -4.35 -14.30
N SER A 142 11.41 -4.26 -14.40
CA SER A 142 10.52 -5.03 -13.52
C SER A 142 10.44 -6.50 -13.94
N ASN A 143 10.10 -7.38 -13.01
CA ASN A 143 9.76 -8.77 -13.34
C ASN A 143 8.47 -8.88 -14.17
N LYS A 144 7.69 -7.80 -14.28
CA LYS A 144 6.49 -7.70 -15.08
C LYS A 144 6.78 -6.96 -16.38
N ASN A 145 6.52 -7.60 -17.51
CA ASN A 145 6.75 -7.01 -18.83
C ASN A 145 6.00 -5.68 -19.00
N GLY A 146 6.69 -4.66 -19.54
CA GLY A 146 6.14 -3.33 -19.76
C GLY A 146 6.14 -2.42 -18.52
N PHE A 147 6.67 -2.89 -17.38
CA PHE A 147 6.81 -2.10 -16.16
C PHE A 147 8.27 -1.90 -15.79
N ILE A 148 8.54 -0.81 -15.10
CA ILE A 148 9.86 -0.45 -14.57
C ILE A 148 9.86 -0.49 -13.05
N GLU A 149 11.05 -0.57 -12.48
CA GLU A 149 11.29 -0.41 -11.05
C GLU A 149 12.31 0.71 -10.81
N LEU A 150 12.29 1.20 -9.59
CA LEU A 150 13.18 2.24 -9.10
C LEU A 150 14.11 1.69 -8.01
N GLY A 151 15.22 2.35 -7.79
CA GLY A 151 16.13 2.11 -6.68
C GLY A 151 16.53 3.44 -6.03
N GLY A 152 17.36 3.35 -4.99
CA GLY A 152 17.82 4.53 -4.24
C GLY A 152 17.02 4.77 -2.97
N VAL A 153 16.82 6.03 -2.63
CA VAL A 153 16.18 6.47 -1.38
C VAL A 153 15.00 7.38 -1.66
N LEU A 154 13.86 7.06 -1.06
CA LEU A 154 12.70 7.95 -0.98
C LEU A 154 12.43 8.23 0.50
N SER A 155 12.19 9.49 0.86
CA SER A 155 11.75 9.85 2.20
C SER A 155 10.47 10.66 2.20
N ALA A 156 9.76 10.62 3.34
CA ALA A 156 8.60 11.47 3.57
C ALA A 156 8.58 11.98 5.01
N THR A 157 8.06 13.18 5.21
CA THR A 157 7.97 13.80 6.54
C THR A 157 6.61 14.45 6.72
N THR A 158 5.94 14.16 7.85
CA THR A 158 4.69 14.82 8.23
C THR A 158 4.96 16.22 8.78
N SER A 159 3.93 17.06 8.86
CA SER A 159 4.01 18.37 9.52
C SER A 159 4.36 18.25 11.00
N ARG A 160 4.04 17.13 11.63
CA ARG A 160 4.35 16.83 13.03
C ARG A 160 5.83 16.43 13.23
N GLY A 161 6.54 16.00 12.18
CA GLY A 161 7.93 15.56 12.22
C GLY A 161 8.12 14.04 12.22
N ASP A 162 7.07 13.26 11.97
CA ASP A 162 7.24 11.83 11.69
C ASP A 162 8.04 11.64 10.40
N HIS A 163 8.85 10.61 10.35
CA HIS A 163 9.75 10.38 9.23
C HIS A 163 9.58 8.98 8.64
N LEU A 164 9.58 8.90 7.32
CA LEU A 164 9.60 7.67 6.54
C LEU A 164 10.86 7.63 5.70
N THR A 165 11.61 6.53 5.74
CA THR A 165 12.74 6.26 4.85
C THR A 165 12.56 4.93 4.16
N LEU A 166 12.56 4.94 2.83
CA LEU A 166 12.47 3.74 1.98
C LEU A 166 13.75 3.62 1.16
N ILE A 167 14.45 2.49 1.27
CA ILE A 167 15.71 2.24 0.57
C ILE A 167 15.61 0.94 -0.22
N ASP A 168 15.85 1.02 -1.53
CA ASP A 168 16.00 -0.15 -2.40
C ASP A 168 17.38 -0.09 -3.07
N SER A 169 18.36 -0.85 -2.59
CA SER A 169 19.76 -0.77 -3.02
C SER A 169 20.06 -1.71 -4.15
N ARG A 170 19.33 -2.24 -4.90
CA ARG A 170 19.53 -3.00 -6.16
C ARG A 170 20.81 -3.86 -6.32
N GLU A 171 21.81 -3.69 -5.46
CA GLU A 171 23.16 -4.24 -5.66
C GLU A 171 23.47 -5.53 -4.90
N ALA A 172 22.69 -5.86 -3.89
CA ALA A 172 22.96 -7.00 -3.02
C ALA A 172 21.68 -7.78 -2.71
N SER A 173 21.80 -9.02 -2.32
CA SER A 173 20.67 -9.84 -1.86
C SER A 173 20.45 -9.69 -0.35
N ARG A 174 20.33 -8.47 0.15
CA ARG A 174 20.00 -8.23 1.55
C ARG A 174 18.52 -8.50 1.81
N ARG A 175 18.25 -9.15 2.92
CA ARG A 175 16.88 -9.27 3.39
C ARG A 175 16.37 -7.90 3.82
N ALA A 176 15.16 -7.56 3.44
CA ALA A 176 14.56 -6.31 3.83
C ALA A 176 14.49 -6.20 5.36
N LEU A 177 15.07 -5.12 5.88
CA LEU A 177 14.91 -4.67 7.25
C LEU A 177 13.71 -3.72 7.26
N PHE A 178 12.70 -4.02 8.05
CA PHE A 178 11.54 -3.17 8.20
C PHE A 178 11.35 -2.85 9.68
N GLU A 179 11.57 -1.61 10.05
CA GLU A 179 11.50 -1.12 11.42
C GLU A 179 10.54 0.05 11.53
N ILE A 180 9.82 0.10 12.64
CA ILE A 180 8.97 1.22 13.04
C ILE A 180 9.29 1.51 14.49
N SER A 181 9.69 2.73 14.79
CA SER A 181 10.07 3.13 16.13
C SER A 181 9.46 4.47 16.55
N SER A 182 9.33 4.63 17.85
CA SER A 182 9.01 5.88 18.53
C SER A 182 9.89 6.02 19.76
N GLU A 183 9.68 7.05 20.57
CA GLU A 183 10.42 7.23 21.83
C GLU A 183 10.33 6.02 22.75
N ASN A 184 9.18 5.35 22.79
CA ASN A 184 8.91 4.27 23.74
C ASN A 184 8.80 2.89 23.11
N HIS A 185 8.64 2.79 21.79
CA HIS A 185 8.38 1.53 21.11
C HIS A 185 9.34 1.32 19.94
N CYS A 186 9.73 0.08 19.73
CA CYS A 186 10.44 -0.34 18.53
C CYS A 186 9.85 -1.68 18.05
N TYR A 187 9.58 -1.74 16.74
CA TYR A 187 9.05 -2.92 16.07
C TYR A 187 9.97 -3.30 14.91
N THR A 188 10.38 -4.56 14.86
CA THR A 188 11.08 -5.12 13.69
C THR A 188 10.17 -6.13 13.00
N ILE A 189 9.93 -5.95 11.72
CA ILE A 189 9.00 -6.72 10.91
C ILE A 189 9.79 -7.61 9.94
N PHE A 190 9.71 -8.92 10.12
CA PHE A 190 10.30 -9.93 9.26
C PHE A 190 9.27 -10.39 8.24
N GLN A 191 9.11 -9.64 7.15
CA GLN A 191 8.05 -9.88 6.15
C GLN A 191 8.05 -11.32 5.61
N SER A 192 9.22 -11.85 5.23
CA SER A 192 9.35 -13.21 4.70
C SER A 192 8.98 -14.31 5.69
N LYS A 193 8.98 -14.01 7.00
CA LYS A 193 8.66 -14.95 8.07
C LYS A 193 7.26 -14.75 8.65
N GLY A 194 6.55 -13.69 8.23
CA GLY A 194 5.29 -13.29 8.84
C GLY A 194 5.40 -13.00 10.35
N LYS A 195 6.58 -12.55 10.81
CA LYS A 195 6.88 -12.34 12.22
C LYS A 195 7.15 -10.86 12.50
N ILE A 196 6.62 -10.38 13.63
CA ILE A 196 6.94 -9.07 14.20
C ILE A 196 7.46 -9.28 15.61
N VAL A 197 8.52 -8.59 15.96
CA VAL A 197 9.00 -8.46 17.34
C VAL A 197 8.88 -7.01 17.77
N SER A 198 8.59 -6.81 19.05
CA SER A 198 8.44 -5.47 19.63
C SER A 198 9.28 -5.34 20.90
N LYS A 199 9.69 -4.12 21.17
CA LYS A 199 10.34 -3.72 22.40
C LYS A 199 9.74 -2.41 22.89
N HIS A 200 9.43 -2.33 24.19
CA HIS A 200 8.98 -1.11 24.82
C HIS A 200 10.07 -0.62 25.78
N LYS A 201 10.64 0.58 25.50
CA LYS A 201 11.76 1.17 26.30
C LYS A 201 12.84 0.15 26.67
N GLU A 202 13.05 -0.05 27.97
CA GLU A 202 14.07 -0.91 28.55
C GLU A 202 13.64 -2.39 28.67
N SER A 203 12.44 -2.74 28.19
CA SER A 203 11.97 -4.14 28.21
C SER A 203 12.76 -5.02 27.24
N GLU A 204 12.69 -6.32 27.43
CA GLU A 204 13.23 -7.27 26.46
C GLU A 204 12.35 -7.35 25.19
N TRP A 205 12.95 -7.85 24.10
CA TRP A 205 12.21 -8.08 22.85
C TRP A 205 11.17 -9.19 23.03
N ALA A 206 9.95 -8.90 22.65
CA ALA A 206 8.84 -9.86 22.67
C ALA A 206 8.27 -10.07 21.25
N ALA A 207 7.84 -11.29 20.95
CA ALA A 207 7.11 -11.56 19.73
C ALA A 207 5.68 -11.04 19.87
N LEU A 208 5.17 -10.36 18.83
CA LEU A 208 3.74 -10.11 18.75
C LEU A 208 3.05 -11.43 18.42
N GLU A 209 2.10 -11.83 19.26
CA GLU A 209 1.37 -13.11 19.16
C GLU A 209 0.49 -13.23 17.90
N GLN A 210 0.36 -12.18 17.12
CA GLN A 210 -0.47 -12.15 15.94
C GLN A 210 0.35 -12.49 14.68
N ARG A 211 -0.10 -13.50 13.95
CA ARG A 211 0.47 -13.83 12.65
C ARG A 211 0.26 -12.67 11.68
N TYR A 212 1.35 -12.12 11.19
CA TYR A 212 1.38 -11.18 10.11
C TYR A 212 1.56 -11.98 8.80
N VAL A 213 0.50 -12.12 8.06
CA VAL A 213 0.56 -12.78 6.74
C VAL A 213 0.46 -11.68 5.69
N ILE A 214 1.58 -11.40 5.02
CA ILE A 214 1.52 -10.79 3.70
C ILE A 214 1.33 -11.96 2.74
N LEU A 215 0.20 -12.00 2.08
CA LEU A 215 0.07 -12.82 0.89
C LEU A 215 1.07 -12.24 -0.11
N ASN A 216 2.09 -13.02 -0.47
CA ASN A 216 3.00 -12.66 -1.54
C ASN A 216 2.15 -12.48 -2.80
N GLN A 217 2.13 -11.27 -3.30
CA GLN A 217 1.54 -10.94 -4.60
C GLN A 217 2.58 -11.14 -5.69
#